data_fb8f4e2017e47f4f0256aa2deb63e671
#
_entry.id   fb8f4e2017e47f4f0256aa2deb63e671
#
_cell.length_a   1.000
_cell.length_b   1.000
_cell.length_c   1.000
_cell.angle_alpha   90.00
_cell.angle_beta   90.00
_cell.angle_gamma   90.00
#
_symmetry.space_group_name_H-M   'P 1'
#
loop_
_entity.id
_entity.type
_entity.pdbx_description
1 polymer ?
#
loop_
_entity_poly.entity_id
_entity_poly.type
_entity_poly.pdbx_seq_one_letter_code
_entity_poly.pdbx_strand_id
1 'polypeptide(L)'
;MKKTLLMLLVTLFAVTAGVAQDKPYTVVFYNLENLFDIYDDPETHDSEFLPDGDKQWNEIKYQKKLTNMERVLFDIAAIQKDYPIVIGVSEIENRSVLEDLVSQPKLKGANYRICHYDSPDARGVDCAFLY
;
A
#
# COMPACT_ATOMS: atom_id res chain seq x y z
N MET A 1 40.09 44.52 -3.08
CA MET A 1 39.02 44.23 -2.10
C MET A 1 37.65 43.90 -2.75
N LYS A 2 37.08 44.73 -3.63
CA LYS A 2 35.73 44.43 -4.23
C LYS A 2 35.73 43.17 -5.12
N LYS A 3 36.79 42.88 -5.88
CA LYS A 3 36.90 41.67 -6.75
C LYS A 3 37.06 40.36 -5.94
N THR A 4 37.81 40.41 -4.85
CA THR A 4 37.97 39.27 -3.94
C THR A 4 36.68 38.94 -3.17
N LEU A 5 35.92 39.96 -2.77
CA LEU A 5 34.62 39.77 -2.11
C LEU A 5 33.58 39.15 -3.07
N LEU A 6 33.58 39.57 -4.35
CA LEU A 6 32.70 39.02 -5.38
C LEU A 6 33.02 37.56 -5.68
N MET A 7 34.32 37.20 -5.77
CA MET A 7 34.73 35.77 -5.93
C MET A 7 34.30 34.91 -4.74
N LEU A 8 34.43 35.42 -3.51
CA LEU A 8 34.00 34.69 -2.33
C LEU A 8 32.47 34.47 -2.30
N LEU A 9 31.71 35.45 -2.77
CA LEU A 9 30.23 35.33 -2.88
C LEU A 9 29.80 34.31 -3.93
N VAL A 10 30.51 34.26 -5.07
CA VAL A 10 30.21 33.29 -6.14
C VAL A 10 30.58 31.86 -5.74
N THR A 11 31.69 31.67 -5.02
CA THR A 11 32.06 30.33 -4.49
C THR A 11 31.10 29.88 -3.38
N LEU A 12 30.60 30.78 -2.54
CA LEU A 12 29.59 30.44 -1.52
C LEU A 12 28.25 30.01 -2.16
N PHE A 13 27.87 30.66 -3.27
CA PHE A 13 26.65 30.29 -4.02
C PHE A 13 26.79 28.94 -4.76
N ALA A 14 27.98 28.60 -5.22
CA ALA A 14 28.25 27.31 -5.90
C ALA A 14 28.23 26.11 -4.93
N VAL A 15 28.53 26.31 -3.65
CA VAL A 15 28.50 25.25 -2.63
C VAL A 15 27.09 24.96 -2.14
N THR A 16 26.14 25.90 -2.34
CA THR A 16 24.73 25.70 -1.99
C THR A 16 23.89 25.12 -3.15
N ALA A 17 24.50 24.83 -4.33
CA ALA A 17 23.88 23.93 -5.28
C ALA A 17 23.83 22.54 -4.65
N GLY A 18 22.89 22.38 -3.71
CA GLY A 18 22.65 21.12 -3.04
C GLY A 18 22.48 20.05 -4.10
N VAL A 19 23.24 19.00 -3.98
CA VAL A 19 22.96 17.76 -4.71
C VAL A 19 21.54 17.43 -4.35
N ALA A 20 20.59 17.69 -5.25
CA ALA A 20 19.25 17.14 -5.13
C ALA A 20 19.47 15.62 -5.12
N GLN A 21 19.48 15.05 -3.94
CA GLN A 21 19.56 13.61 -3.79
C GLN A 21 18.20 13.12 -4.27
N ASP A 22 18.14 12.64 -5.51
CA ASP A 22 16.96 12.02 -6.08
C ASP A 22 16.59 10.85 -5.16
N LYS A 23 15.58 11.08 -4.31
CA LYS A 23 15.05 10.04 -3.44
C LYS A 23 14.29 9.07 -4.35
N PRO A 24 14.71 7.81 -4.47
CA PRO A 24 13.99 6.87 -5.31
C PRO A 24 12.57 6.67 -4.76
N TYR A 25 11.59 6.75 -5.64
CA TYR A 25 10.22 6.40 -5.29
C TYR A 25 10.03 4.89 -5.46
N THR A 26 9.38 4.27 -4.48
CA THR A 26 9.05 2.84 -4.53
C THR A 26 7.63 2.65 -5.01
N VAL A 27 7.47 1.82 -6.03
CA VAL A 27 6.17 1.32 -6.50
C VAL A 27 6.15 -0.19 -6.26
N VAL A 28 5.08 -0.70 -5.69
CA VAL A 28 4.90 -2.12 -5.38
C VAL A 28 3.70 -2.66 -6.15
N PHE A 29 3.78 -3.90 -6.60
CA PHE A 29 2.63 -4.67 -7.05
C PHE A 29 2.57 -5.96 -6.25
N TYR A 30 1.41 -6.23 -5.62
CA TYR A 30 1.27 -7.36 -4.70
C TYR A 30 -0.10 -8.04 -4.86
N ASN A 31 -0.08 -9.34 -5.21
CA ASN A 31 -1.28 -10.16 -5.17
C ASN A 31 -1.57 -10.53 -3.71
N LEU A 32 -2.78 -10.18 -3.23
CA LEU A 32 -3.19 -10.43 -1.84
C LEU A 32 -3.81 -11.82 -1.64
N GLU A 33 -3.77 -12.68 -2.68
CA GLU A 33 -4.16 -14.09 -2.58
C GLU A 33 -5.55 -14.29 -1.99
N ASN A 34 -6.57 -13.67 -2.60
CA ASN A 34 -7.96 -13.70 -2.16
C ASN A 34 -8.14 -13.09 -0.75
N LEU A 35 -7.97 -11.78 -0.65
CA LEU A 35 -8.30 -11.03 0.57
C LEU A 35 -9.80 -10.76 0.58
N PHE A 36 -10.55 -11.68 1.19
CA PHE A 36 -11.99 -11.58 1.43
C PHE A 36 -12.25 -11.16 2.88
N ASP A 37 -13.37 -10.50 3.11
CA ASP A 37 -13.92 -10.33 4.46
C ASP A 37 -14.69 -11.58 4.90
N ILE A 38 -15.60 -11.49 5.86
CA ILE A 38 -16.32 -12.63 6.41
C ILE A 38 -17.83 -12.53 6.16
N TYR A 39 -18.27 -11.59 5.34
CA TYR A 39 -19.66 -11.30 5.05
C TYR A 39 -20.01 -11.78 3.65
N ASP A 40 -21.20 -12.35 3.50
CA ASP A 40 -21.71 -12.85 2.22
C ASP A 40 -22.06 -11.66 1.29
N ASP A 41 -21.52 -11.67 0.08
CA ASP A 41 -21.96 -10.79 -0.99
C ASP A 41 -22.88 -11.57 -1.95
N PRO A 42 -24.19 -11.31 -1.92
CA PRO A 42 -25.15 -12.08 -2.71
C PRO A 42 -24.99 -11.90 -4.24
N GLU A 43 -24.16 -10.96 -4.68
CA GLU A 43 -23.91 -10.70 -6.10
C GLU A 43 -22.68 -11.45 -6.65
N THR A 44 -21.90 -12.11 -5.76
CA THR A 44 -20.66 -12.81 -6.12
C THR A 44 -20.67 -14.29 -5.69
N HIS A 45 -19.66 -15.04 -6.08
CA HIS A 45 -19.48 -16.45 -5.69
C HIS A 45 -18.37 -16.57 -4.65
N ASP A 46 -18.58 -15.95 -3.49
CA ASP A 46 -17.64 -15.85 -2.38
C ASP A 46 -17.88 -16.89 -1.25
N SER A 47 -18.90 -17.73 -1.37
CA SER A 47 -19.39 -18.65 -0.32
C SER A 47 -18.31 -19.53 0.32
N GLU A 48 -17.21 -19.82 -0.38
CA GLU A 48 -16.10 -20.56 0.21
C GLU A 48 -15.31 -19.75 1.26
N PHE A 49 -15.42 -18.40 1.21
CA PHE A 49 -14.76 -17.46 2.13
C PHE A 49 -15.67 -16.99 3.28
N LEU A 50 -16.72 -17.75 3.59
CA LEU A 50 -17.57 -17.49 4.74
C LEU A 50 -17.17 -18.33 5.96
N PRO A 51 -17.59 -17.95 7.17
CA PRO A 51 -17.30 -18.69 8.39
C PRO A 51 -17.80 -20.15 8.37
N ASP A 52 -18.88 -20.43 7.66
CA ASP A 52 -19.49 -21.75 7.45
C ASP A 52 -19.18 -22.35 6.08
N GLY A 53 -18.41 -21.65 5.23
CA GLY A 53 -17.93 -22.11 3.94
C GLY A 53 -16.77 -23.10 4.04
N ASP A 54 -16.36 -23.65 2.88
CA ASP A 54 -15.32 -24.67 2.79
C ASP A 54 -13.98 -24.27 3.43
N LYS A 55 -13.61 -23.00 3.35
CA LYS A 55 -12.39 -22.47 3.96
C LYS A 55 -12.55 -22.16 5.44
N GLN A 56 -13.79 -22.19 5.97
CA GLN A 56 -14.10 -21.76 7.34
C GLN A 56 -13.43 -20.41 7.63
N TRP A 57 -13.67 -19.44 6.72
CA TRP A 57 -13.04 -18.14 6.74
C TRP A 57 -13.70 -17.25 7.78
N ASN A 58 -13.08 -17.16 8.95
CA ASN A 58 -13.60 -16.44 10.10
C ASN A 58 -12.73 -15.24 10.47
N GLU A 59 -13.23 -14.43 11.41
CA GLU A 59 -12.54 -13.23 11.89
C GLU A 59 -11.07 -13.45 12.27
N ILE A 60 -10.74 -14.58 12.91
CA ILE A 60 -9.38 -14.89 13.33
C ILE A 60 -8.46 -15.07 12.11
N LYS A 61 -8.93 -15.77 11.08
CA LYS A 61 -8.18 -15.97 9.82
C LYS A 61 -8.05 -14.66 9.06
N TYR A 62 -9.12 -13.89 8.99
CA TYR A 62 -9.14 -12.58 8.33
C TYR A 62 -8.14 -11.62 8.97
N GLN A 63 -8.20 -11.42 10.27
CA GLN A 63 -7.29 -10.53 11.01
C GLN A 63 -5.83 -11.00 10.92
N LYS A 64 -5.59 -12.30 10.94
CA LYS A 64 -4.25 -12.85 10.73
C LYS A 64 -3.72 -12.54 9.33
N LYS A 65 -4.57 -12.63 8.31
CA LYS A 65 -4.21 -12.30 6.94
C LYS A 65 -3.86 -10.83 6.81
N LEU A 66 -4.69 -9.93 7.32
CA LEU A 66 -4.40 -8.49 7.35
C LEU A 66 -3.06 -8.19 8.02
N THR A 67 -2.80 -8.80 9.19
CA THR A 67 -1.52 -8.64 9.90
C THR A 67 -0.32 -9.15 9.09
N ASN A 68 -0.46 -10.23 8.34
CA ASN A 68 0.60 -10.74 7.48
C ASN A 68 0.88 -9.81 6.31
N MET A 69 -0.18 -9.26 5.66
CA MET A 69 -0.07 -8.30 4.57
C MET A 69 0.57 -6.99 5.05
N GLU A 70 0.09 -6.47 6.18
CA GLU A 70 0.70 -5.33 6.86
C GLU A 70 2.20 -5.51 7.04
N ARG A 71 2.61 -6.67 7.57
CA ARG A 71 4.02 -6.97 7.82
C ARG A 71 4.85 -6.91 6.54
N VAL A 72 4.39 -7.55 5.46
CA VAL A 72 5.10 -7.55 4.17
C VAL A 72 5.27 -6.13 3.64
N LEU A 73 4.21 -5.35 3.61
CA LEU A 73 4.25 -3.97 3.11
C LEU A 73 5.12 -3.07 3.98
N PHE A 74 5.09 -3.26 5.30
CA PHE A 74 5.94 -2.52 6.22
C PHE A 74 7.42 -2.93 6.10
N ASP A 75 7.72 -4.20 5.90
CA ASP A 75 9.10 -4.67 5.68
C ASP A 75 9.70 -4.08 4.40
N ILE A 76 8.89 -3.96 3.34
CA ILE A 76 9.29 -3.24 2.11
C ILE A 76 9.59 -1.77 2.43
N ALA A 77 8.72 -1.10 3.17
CA ALA A 77 8.92 0.29 3.58
C ALA A 77 10.19 0.46 4.42
N ALA A 78 10.46 -0.47 5.33
CA ALA A 78 11.66 -0.45 6.17
C ALA A 78 12.96 -0.59 5.36
N ILE A 79 12.99 -1.48 4.35
CA ILE A 79 14.13 -1.66 3.45
C ILE A 79 14.37 -0.39 2.63
N GLN A 80 13.30 0.23 2.13
CA GLN A 80 13.37 1.45 1.31
C GLN A 80 13.54 2.73 2.15
N LYS A 81 13.39 2.62 3.47
CA LYS A 81 13.39 3.75 4.42
C LYS A 81 12.28 4.77 4.16
N ASP A 82 11.26 4.35 3.46
CA ASP A 82 10.05 5.13 3.18
C ASP A 82 8.91 4.21 2.72
N TYR A 83 7.68 4.66 2.89
CA TYR A 83 6.54 3.94 2.36
C TYR A 83 6.51 4.01 0.84
N PRO A 84 6.11 2.92 0.13
CA PRO A 84 5.83 2.98 -1.29
C PRO A 84 4.83 4.09 -1.62
N ILE A 85 5.09 4.85 -2.68
CA ILE A 85 4.18 5.93 -3.09
C ILE A 85 2.91 5.40 -3.77
N VAL A 86 3.01 4.21 -4.37
CA VAL A 86 1.89 3.48 -4.96
C VAL A 86 2.06 2.00 -4.70
N ILE A 87 0.98 1.35 -4.27
CA ILE A 87 0.87 -0.10 -4.16
C ILE A 87 -0.30 -0.54 -5.02
N GLY A 88 -0.03 -1.24 -6.14
CA GLY A 88 -1.05 -1.98 -6.89
C GLY A 88 -1.33 -3.29 -6.18
N VAL A 89 -2.58 -3.60 -5.95
CA VAL A 89 -3.03 -4.86 -5.34
C VAL A 89 -4.01 -5.58 -6.23
N SER A 90 -4.02 -6.89 -6.16
CA SER A 90 -4.97 -7.76 -6.86
C SER A 90 -5.50 -8.85 -5.92
N GLU A 91 -6.60 -9.46 -6.35
CA GLU A 91 -7.33 -10.47 -5.58
C GLU A 91 -7.78 -9.94 -4.22
N ILE A 92 -8.40 -8.79 -4.24
CA ILE A 92 -9.16 -8.23 -3.12
C ILE A 92 -10.64 -8.31 -3.46
N GLU A 93 -11.47 -8.51 -2.46
CA GLU A 93 -12.91 -8.65 -2.65
C GLU A 93 -13.59 -7.29 -2.87
N ASN A 94 -13.32 -6.35 -2.00
CA ASN A 94 -14.04 -5.09 -1.99
C ASN A 94 -13.21 -3.96 -1.36
N ARG A 95 -13.78 -2.76 -1.34
CA ARG A 95 -13.13 -1.59 -0.75
C ARG A 95 -12.91 -1.73 0.76
N SER A 96 -13.81 -2.40 1.48
CA SER A 96 -13.72 -2.46 2.95
C SER A 96 -12.51 -3.25 3.43
N VAL A 97 -12.13 -4.34 2.75
CA VAL A 97 -10.91 -5.09 3.08
C VAL A 97 -9.64 -4.25 2.90
N LEU A 98 -9.65 -3.28 1.98
CA LEU A 98 -8.54 -2.35 1.80
C LEU A 98 -8.52 -1.27 2.89
N GLU A 99 -9.68 -0.78 3.32
CA GLU A 99 -9.80 0.15 4.44
C GLU A 99 -9.28 -0.48 5.73
N ASP A 100 -9.60 -1.75 5.96
CA ASP A 100 -9.07 -2.52 7.07
C ASP A 100 -7.54 -2.73 6.97
N LEU A 101 -7.02 -3.01 5.77
CA LEU A 101 -5.58 -3.17 5.55
C LEU A 101 -4.81 -1.88 5.81
N VAL A 102 -5.23 -0.75 5.23
CA VAL A 102 -4.52 0.52 5.41
C VAL A 102 -4.65 1.08 6.82
N SER A 103 -5.66 0.63 7.57
CA SER A 103 -5.88 1.00 8.98
C SER A 103 -4.99 0.22 9.94
N GLN A 104 -4.30 -0.81 9.49
CA GLN A 104 -3.40 -1.59 10.34
C GLN A 104 -2.31 -0.70 10.96
N PRO A 105 -1.90 -0.96 12.21
CA PRO A 105 -1.03 -0.05 12.97
C PRO A 105 0.23 0.43 12.26
N LYS A 106 0.90 -0.46 11.52
CA LYS A 106 2.15 -0.13 10.82
C LYS A 106 1.94 0.56 9.47
N LEU A 107 0.75 0.48 8.88
CA LEU A 107 0.43 1.14 7.60
C LEU A 107 -0.31 2.45 7.78
N LYS A 108 -1.01 2.63 8.90
CA LYS A 108 -1.79 3.83 9.18
C LYS A 108 -1.00 5.13 9.01
N GLY A 109 0.30 5.11 9.34
CA GLY A 109 1.18 6.27 9.20
C GLY A 109 1.46 6.69 7.76
N ALA A 110 1.25 5.80 6.78
CA ALA A 110 1.40 6.11 5.36
C ALA A 110 0.25 6.96 4.80
N ASN A 111 -0.91 6.98 5.46
CA ASN A 111 -2.12 7.69 5.04
C ASN A 111 -2.56 7.38 3.60
N TYR A 112 -2.49 6.11 3.20
CA TYR A 112 -2.89 5.68 1.88
C TYR A 112 -4.34 6.03 1.57
N ARG A 113 -4.56 6.56 0.38
CA ARG A 113 -5.87 6.65 -0.27
C ARG A 113 -6.09 5.43 -1.14
N ILE A 114 -7.35 5.08 -1.37
CA ILE A 114 -7.74 3.88 -2.09
C ILE A 114 -8.44 4.29 -3.39
N CYS A 115 -7.93 3.78 -4.52
CA CYS A 115 -8.59 3.79 -5.80
C CYS A 115 -9.04 2.36 -6.12
N HIS A 116 -10.33 2.10 -6.04
CA HIS A 116 -10.95 0.79 -6.24
C HIS A 116 -12.25 0.93 -7.02
N TYR A 117 -12.50 -0.01 -7.91
CA TYR A 117 -13.73 -0.19 -8.65
C TYR A 117 -13.98 -1.68 -8.82
N ASP A 118 -15.25 -2.08 -8.70
CA ASP A 118 -15.66 -3.47 -8.87
C ASP A 118 -15.39 -3.95 -10.29
N SER A 119 -14.88 -5.15 -10.42
CA SER A 119 -14.63 -5.82 -11.69
C SER A 119 -15.81 -6.73 -12.05
N PRO A 120 -15.91 -7.21 -13.30
CA PRO A 120 -16.92 -8.18 -13.67
C PRO A 120 -16.56 -9.63 -13.31
N ASP A 121 -15.57 -9.88 -12.47
CA ASP A 121 -15.20 -11.23 -12.03
C ASP A 121 -16.31 -11.85 -11.15
N ALA A 122 -16.83 -13.01 -11.56
CA ALA A 122 -17.93 -13.66 -10.85
C ALA A 122 -17.57 -14.12 -9.42
N ARG A 123 -16.29 -14.22 -9.09
CA ARG A 123 -15.83 -14.53 -7.73
C ARG A 123 -15.80 -13.30 -6.83
N GLY A 124 -16.00 -12.11 -7.40
CA GLY A 124 -15.89 -10.86 -6.66
C GLY A 124 -14.46 -10.46 -6.33
N VAL A 125 -13.46 -10.81 -7.19
CA VAL A 125 -12.08 -10.39 -6.95
C VAL A 125 -11.67 -9.24 -7.86
N ASP A 126 -11.05 -8.23 -7.27
CA ASP A 126 -10.73 -6.96 -7.87
C ASP A 126 -9.25 -6.62 -7.85
N CYS A 127 -8.94 -5.52 -8.55
CA CYS A 127 -7.65 -4.84 -8.46
C CYS A 127 -7.85 -3.42 -7.92
N ALA A 128 -6.85 -2.94 -7.19
CA ALA A 128 -6.90 -1.58 -6.65
C ALA A 128 -5.51 -0.95 -6.59
N PHE A 129 -5.50 0.36 -6.31
CA PHE A 129 -4.29 1.10 -5.96
C PHE A 129 -4.45 1.77 -4.59
N LEU A 130 -3.38 1.67 -3.80
CA LEU A 130 -3.14 2.46 -2.60
C LEU A 130 -2.09 3.52 -2.94
N TYR A 131 -2.37 4.83 -2.65
CA TYR A 131 -1.49 5.95 -3.03
C TYR A 131 -1.56 7.10 -2.04
#